data_cc66331c7f50935218748896b36eecec
#
_entry.id   cc66331c7f50935218748896b36eecec
#
_cell.length_a   1.000
_cell.length_b   1.000
_cell.length_c   1.000
_cell.angle_alpha   90.00
_cell.angle_beta   90.00
_cell.angle_gamma   90.00
#
_symmetry.space_group_name_H-M   'P 1'
#
loop_
_entity.id
_entity.type
_entity.pdbx_description
1 polymer ?
#
loop_
_entity_poly.entity_id
_entity_poly.type
_entity_poly.pdbx_seq_one_letter_code
_entity_poly.pdbx_strand_id
1 'polypeptide(L)'
;IRTGMWLFLYSEIILFGGMFVLYAAYFHEYPKNFAESGKELNRIIGSVNTVILLLSSFTVAASITAIQRRAKKLAISLLTFSILCGATFLTIKYFEWGEHIRQGVYPNSQVLQNGPPGNNIFFGLYYVITGLHGLHVIIGMTLLSISLVFVLTGRVNENHFSMLENAGLYWHLVDMIWIFVFPLFYLVL
;
A
#
# COMPACT_ATOMS: atom_id res chain seq x y z
N ILE A 1 -4.80 17.34 16.94
CA ILE A 1 -3.89 16.41 16.27
C ILE A 1 -4.65 15.21 15.74
N ARG A 2 -5.49 14.59 16.56
CA ARG A 2 -6.31 13.45 16.14
C ARG A 2 -7.29 13.84 15.02
N THR A 3 -7.95 14.99 15.17
CA THR A 3 -8.85 15.53 14.14
C THR A 3 -8.12 15.80 12.85
N GLY A 4 -6.91 16.36 12.93
CA GLY A 4 -6.08 16.58 11.75
C GLY A 4 -5.71 15.31 11.02
N MET A 5 -5.37 14.24 11.76
CA MET A 5 -5.07 12.95 11.18
C MET A 5 -6.30 12.38 10.46
N TRP A 6 -7.49 12.46 11.07
CA TRP A 6 -8.72 11.98 10.44
C TRP A 6 -9.04 12.76 9.15
N LEU A 7 -8.86 14.08 9.15
CA LEU A 7 -9.06 14.89 7.94
C LEU A 7 -8.07 14.49 6.85
N PHE A 8 -6.81 14.26 7.21
CA PHE A 8 -5.81 13.78 6.27
C PHE A 8 -6.19 12.42 5.67
N LEU A 9 -6.65 11.50 6.52
CA LEU A 9 -7.10 10.17 6.06
C LEU A 9 -8.29 10.29 5.10
N TYR A 10 -9.24 11.18 5.38
CA TYR A 10 -10.37 11.44 4.49
C TYR A 10 -9.88 11.95 3.13
N SER A 11 -8.91 12.87 3.12
CA SER A 11 -8.33 13.38 1.88
C SER A 11 -7.73 12.26 1.05
N GLU A 12 -7.01 11.35 1.68
CA GLU A 12 -6.39 10.21 1.00
C GLU A 12 -7.45 9.24 0.46
N ILE A 13 -8.50 8.99 1.24
CA ILE A 13 -9.61 8.13 0.79
C ILE A 13 -10.29 8.74 -0.44
N ILE A 14 -10.52 10.06 -0.44
CA ILE A 14 -11.12 10.75 -1.59
C ILE A 14 -10.20 10.66 -2.81
N LEU A 15 -8.91 10.84 -2.64
CA LEU A 15 -7.92 10.73 -3.73
C LEU A 15 -7.98 9.34 -4.37
N PHE A 16 -7.86 8.28 -3.56
CA PHE A 16 -7.89 6.91 -4.08
C PHE A 16 -9.28 6.54 -4.60
N GLY A 17 -10.34 7.02 -3.96
CA GLY A 17 -11.71 6.82 -4.44
C GLY A 17 -11.90 7.41 -5.82
N GLY A 18 -11.36 8.61 -6.07
CA GLY A 18 -11.38 9.22 -7.39
C GLY A 18 -10.63 8.39 -8.42
N MET A 19 -9.48 7.84 -8.05
CA MET A 19 -8.72 6.94 -8.92
C MET A 19 -9.50 5.65 -9.22
N PHE A 20 -10.21 5.11 -8.23
CA PHE A 20 -11.04 3.92 -8.44
C PHE A 20 -12.23 4.19 -9.36
N VAL A 21 -12.85 5.37 -9.24
CA VAL A 21 -13.92 5.80 -10.16
C VAL A 21 -13.38 5.91 -11.58
N LEU A 22 -12.21 6.48 -11.74
CA LEU A 22 -11.55 6.58 -13.04
C LEU A 22 -11.27 5.17 -13.62
N TYR A 23 -10.79 4.26 -12.77
CA TYR A 23 -10.59 2.86 -13.16
C TYR A 23 -11.90 2.23 -13.63
N ALA A 24 -12.98 2.41 -12.87
CA ALA A 24 -14.28 1.84 -13.20
C ALA A 24 -14.81 2.38 -14.53
N ALA A 25 -14.64 3.68 -14.78
CA ALA A 25 -15.07 4.31 -16.04
C ALA A 25 -14.34 3.69 -17.23
N TYR A 26 -13.02 3.55 -17.15
CA TYR A 26 -12.25 2.95 -18.23
C TYR A 26 -12.48 1.44 -18.33
N PHE A 27 -12.71 0.76 -17.22
CA PHE A 27 -13.08 -0.66 -17.24
C PHE A 27 -14.38 -0.90 -18.01
N HIS A 28 -15.37 -0.03 -17.77
CA HIS A 28 -16.65 -0.10 -18.48
C HIS A 28 -16.47 0.10 -19.99
N GLU A 29 -15.54 0.97 -20.38
CA GLU A 29 -15.26 1.28 -21.79
C GLU A 29 -14.43 0.17 -22.47
N TYR A 30 -13.47 -0.43 -21.73
CA TYR A 30 -12.54 -1.41 -22.27
C TYR A 30 -12.51 -2.70 -21.42
N PRO A 31 -13.65 -3.39 -21.18
CA PRO A 31 -13.65 -4.51 -20.22
C PRO A 31 -12.78 -5.69 -20.67
N LYS A 32 -12.76 -6.00 -21.96
CA LYS A 32 -11.96 -7.12 -22.49
C LYS A 32 -10.46 -6.82 -22.37
N ASN A 33 -10.04 -5.60 -22.71
CA ASN A 33 -8.64 -5.21 -22.65
C ASN A 33 -8.13 -5.19 -21.22
N PHE A 34 -8.96 -4.76 -20.28
CA PHE A 34 -8.60 -4.77 -18.86
C PHE A 34 -8.45 -6.20 -18.35
N ALA A 35 -9.35 -7.10 -18.74
CA ALA A 35 -9.27 -8.50 -18.33
C ALA A 35 -8.00 -9.16 -18.88
N GLU A 36 -7.69 -8.94 -20.14
CA GLU A 36 -6.47 -9.49 -20.77
C GLU A 36 -5.21 -8.94 -20.13
N SER A 37 -5.16 -7.63 -19.87
CA SER A 37 -4.02 -6.98 -19.22
C SER A 37 -3.85 -7.48 -17.80
N GLY A 38 -4.93 -7.68 -17.07
CA GLY A 38 -4.89 -8.19 -15.71
C GLY A 38 -4.28 -9.57 -15.60
N LYS A 39 -4.40 -10.38 -16.64
CA LYS A 39 -3.80 -11.73 -16.67
C LYS A 39 -2.28 -11.70 -16.74
N GLU A 40 -1.69 -10.60 -17.21
CA GLU A 40 -0.24 -10.44 -17.26
C GLU A 40 0.35 -10.17 -15.88
N LEU A 41 -0.47 -9.79 -14.91
CA LEU A 41 -0.03 -9.56 -13.54
C LEU A 41 0.07 -10.88 -12.78
N ASN A 42 1.10 -11.01 -11.95
CA ASN A 42 1.32 -12.24 -11.19
C ASN A 42 0.44 -12.23 -9.93
N ARG A 43 -0.62 -13.05 -9.95
CA ARG A 43 -1.56 -13.17 -8.83
C ARG A 43 -0.90 -13.70 -7.57
N ILE A 44 0.09 -14.58 -7.72
CA ILE A 44 0.79 -15.15 -6.56
C ILE A 44 1.58 -14.06 -5.84
N ILE A 45 2.30 -13.22 -6.58
CA ILE A 45 3.06 -12.10 -6.01
C ILE A 45 2.09 -11.11 -5.33
N GLY A 46 0.98 -10.77 -5.98
CA GLY A 46 -0.03 -9.89 -5.41
C GLY A 46 -0.63 -10.45 -4.12
N SER A 47 -0.92 -11.76 -4.11
CA SER A 47 -1.45 -12.43 -2.92
C SER A 47 -0.44 -12.43 -1.78
N VAL A 48 0.83 -12.69 -2.06
CA VAL A 48 1.91 -12.66 -1.06
C VAL A 48 2.04 -11.26 -0.47
N ASN A 49 2.02 -10.22 -1.32
CA ASN A 49 2.06 -8.84 -0.86
C ASN A 49 0.89 -8.50 0.04
N THR A 50 -0.31 -8.96 -0.30
CA THR A 50 -1.52 -8.74 0.49
C THR A 50 -1.38 -9.38 1.88
N VAL A 51 -0.91 -10.62 1.94
CA VAL A 51 -0.69 -11.32 3.21
C VAL A 51 0.36 -10.58 4.05
N ILE A 52 1.45 -10.15 3.44
CA ILE A 52 2.52 -9.42 4.13
C ILE A 52 1.96 -8.13 4.76
N LEU A 53 1.17 -7.37 4.00
CA LEU A 53 0.59 -6.12 4.51
C LEU A 53 -0.44 -6.38 5.60
N LEU A 54 -1.25 -7.43 5.49
CA LEU A 54 -2.21 -7.79 6.53
C LEU A 54 -1.51 -8.19 7.81
N LEU A 55 -0.40 -8.95 7.72
CA LEU A 55 0.41 -9.29 8.88
C LEU A 55 1.02 -8.05 9.53
N SER A 56 1.52 -7.12 8.72
CA SER A 56 2.09 -5.88 9.24
C SER A 56 1.04 -5.02 9.94
N SER A 57 -0.18 -4.96 9.39
CA SER A 57 -1.29 -4.25 10.00
C SER A 57 -1.62 -4.83 11.37
N PHE A 58 -1.66 -6.16 11.47
CA PHE A 58 -1.89 -6.85 12.75
C PHE A 58 -0.77 -6.54 13.75
N THR A 59 0.48 -6.59 13.32
CA THR A 59 1.61 -6.35 14.22
C THR A 59 1.66 -4.91 14.71
N VAL A 60 1.27 -3.94 13.86
CA VAL A 60 1.16 -2.53 14.28
C VAL A 60 0.08 -2.38 15.35
N ALA A 61 -1.09 -2.99 15.15
CA ALA A 61 -2.16 -2.96 16.15
C ALA A 61 -1.71 -3.60 17.46
N ALA A 62 -1.02 -4.74 17.39
CA ALA A 62 -0.49 -5.42 18.55
C ALA A 62 0.57 -4.58 19.29
N SER A 63 1.37 -3.80 18.55
CA SER A 63 2.39 -2.94 19.16
C SER A 63 1.76 -1.83 19.99
N ILE A 64 0.64 -1.27 19.53
CA ILE A 64 -0.11 -0.25 20.28
C ILE A 64 -0.60 -0.85 21.60
N THR A 65 -1.18 -2.05 21.55
CA THR A 65 -1.64 -2.77 22.74
C THR A 65 -0.48 -3.08 23.68
N ALA A 66 0.68 -3.47 23.14
CA ALA A 66 1.87 -3.74 23.92
C ALA A 66 2.35 -2.50 24.67
N ILE A 67 2.34 -1.33 24.04
CA ILE A 67 2.70 -0.07 24.69
C ILE A 67 1.73 0.23 25.84
N GLN A 68 0.43 0.05 25.62
CA GLN A 68 -0.58 0.27 26.66
C GLN A 68 -0.38 -0.64 27.87
N ARG A 69 0.16 -1.83 27.66
CA ARG A 69 0.41 -2.82 28.72
C ARG A 69 1.85 -2.78 29.23
N ARG A 70 2.61 -1.74 28.91
CA ARG A 70 4.00 -1.54 29.35
C ARG A 70 4.97 -2.60 28.84
N ALA A 71 4.60 -3.33 27.78
CA ALA A 71 5.47 -4.33 27.17
C ALA A 71 6.34 -3.70 26.08
N LYS A 72 7.29 -2.85 26.48
CA LYS A 72 8.12 -2.05 25.57
C LYS A 72 8.91 -2.94 24.60
N LYS A 73 9.53 -4.01 25.08
CA LYS A 73 10.33 -4.90 24.24
C LYS A 73 9.49 -5.56 23.16
N LEU A 74 8.29 -5.99 23.53
CA LEU A 74 7.36 -6.58 22.56
C LEU A 74 6.92 -5.57 21.52
N ALA A 75 6.63 -4.33 21.95
CA ALA A 75 6.25 -3.25 21.03
C ALA A 75 7.37 -2.96 20.03
N ILE A 76 8.62 -2.90 20.48
CA ILE A 76 9.78 -2.68 19.61
C ILE A 76 9.89 -3.80 18.58
N SER A 77 9.76 -5.06 19.01
CA SER A 77 9.82 -6.22 18.12
C SER A 77 8.72 -6.16 17.06
N LEU A 78 7.49 -5.84 17.48
CA LEU A 78 6.34 -5.78 16.57
C LEU A 78 6.49 -4.65 15.55
N LEU A 79 6.93 -3.47 15.97
CA LEU A 79 7.18 -2.35 15.07
C LEU A 79 8.28 -2.66 14.07
N THR A 80 9.37 -3.27 14.51
CA THR A 80 10.48 -3.67 13.65
C THR A 80 9.99 -4.67 12.60
N PHE A 81 9.19 -5.64 13.01
CA PHE A 81 8.60 -6.62 12.09
C PHE A 81 7.70 -5.93 11.05
N SER A 82 6.88 -4.98 11.48
CA SER A 82 6.01 -4.22 10.56
C SER A 82 6.81 -3.45 9.52
N ILE A 83 7.90 -2.80 9.94
CA ILE A 83 8.78 -2.05 9.04
C ILE A 83 9.44 -3.00 8.04
N LEU A 84 9.89 -4.17 8.49
CA LEU A 84 10.49 -5.17 7.61
C LEU A 84 9.46 -5.70 6.61
N CYS A 85 8.21 -5.89 7.02
CA CYS A 85 7.13 -6.28 6.09
C CYS A 85 6.92 -5.23 5.01
N GLY A 86 6.90 -3.95 5.38
CA GLY A 86 6.78 -2.85 4.43
C GLY A 86 7.95 -2.82 3.44
N ALA A 87 9.16 -3.00 3.94
CA ALA A 87 10.36 -3.07 3.10
C ALA A 87 10.29 -4.24 2.12
N THR A 88 9.82 -5.40 2.59
CA THR A 88 9.64 -6.59 1.75
C THR A 88 8.61 -6.31 0.64
N PHE A 89 7.49 -5.69 0.99
CA PHE A 89 6.48 -5.32 0.01
C PHE A 89 7.07 -4.41 -1.07
N LEU A 90 7.81 -3.38 -0.68
CA LEU A 90 8.43 -2.45 -1.63
C LEU A 90 9.47 -3.13 -2.51
N THR A 91 10.26 -4.05 -1.95
CA THR A 91 11.26 -4.82 -2.69
C THR A 91 10.58 -5.71 -3.74
N ILE A 92 9.52 -6.40 -3.37
CA ILE A 92 8.75 -7.24 -4.29
C ILE A 92 8.14 -6.38 -5.40
N LYS A 93 7.59 -5.21 -5.07
CA LYS A 93 7.05 -4.29 -6.06
C LYS A 93 8.12 -3.76 -7.00
N TYR A 94 9.29 -3.47 -6.49
CA TYR A 94 10.40 -3.01 -7.32
C TYR A 94 10.77 -4.06 -8.37
N PHE A 95 10.89 -5.33 -7.97
CA PHE A 95 11.20 -6.41 -8.89
C PHE A 95 10.07 -6.63 -9.90
N GLU A 96 8.81 -6.57 -9.45
CA GLU A 96 7.65 -6.72 -10.33
C GLU A 96 7.62 -5.63 -11.40
N TRP A 97 7.81 -4.37 -10.98
CA TRP A 97 7.85 -3.25 -11.92
C TRP A 97 9.05 -3.34 -12.86
N GLY A 98 10.21 -3.75 -12.35
CA GLY A 98 11.41 -3.92 -13.17
C GLY A 98 11.20 -4.96 -14.26
N GLU A 99 10.52 -6.05 -13.95
CA GLU A 99 10.19 -7.07 -14.92
C GLU A 99 9.21 -6.56 -15.98
N HIS A 100 8.15 -5.84 -15.54
CA HIS A 100 7.21 -5.25 -16.47
C HIS A 100 7.89 -4.25 -17.41
N ILE A 101 8.80 -3.43 -16.90
CA ILE A 101 9.53 -2.46 -17.71
C ILE A 101 10.42 -3.17 -18.74
N ARG A 102 11.08 -4.26 -18.34
CA ARG A 102 11.89 -5.06 -19.26
C ARG A 102 11.08 -5.66 -20.40
N GLN A 103 9.85 -6.07 -20.11
CA GLN A 103 8.93 -6.62 -21.10
C GLN A 103 8.28 -5.55 -21.96
N GLY A 104 8.52 -4.27 -21.66
CA GLY A 104 7.90 -3.15 -22.36
C GLY A 104 6.49 -2.84 -21.90
N VAL A 105 6.09 -3.37 -20.75
CA VAL A 105 4.74 -3.18 -20.20
C VAL A 105 4.76 -1.96 -19.27
N TYR A 106 4.81 -0.76 -19.88
CA TYR A 106 4.76 0.49 -19.14
C TYR A 106 4.02 1.55 -19.97
N PRO A 107 3.47 2.60 -19.34
CA PRO A 107 2.68 3.60 -20.06
C PRO A 107 3.47 4.25 -21.21
N ASN A 108 2.83 4.35 -22.36
CA ASN A 108 3.38 4.96 -23.58
C ASN A 108 4.59 4.21 -24.15
N SER A 109 4.82 2.94 -23.76
CA SER A 109 5.81 2.12 -24.42
C SER A 109 5.39 1.76 -25.83
N GLN A 110 6.33 1.50 -26.71
CA GLN A 110 6.02 1.11 -28.09
C GLN A 110 5.15 -0.16 -28.14
N VAL A 111 5.38 -1.09 -27.23
CA VAL A 111 4.60 -2.33 -27.14
C VAL A 111 3.13 -2.01 -26.85
N LEU A 112 2.86 -1.12 -25.89
CA LEU A 112 1.49 -0.77 -25.53
C LEU A 112 0.85 0.21 -26.51
N GLN A 113 1.63 1.10 -27.12
CA GLN A 113 1.10 2.03 -28.14
C GLN A 113 0.68 1.29 -29.40
N ASN A 114 1.38 0.22 -29.77
CA ASN A 114 1.04 -0.61 -30.91
C ASN A 114 -0.06 -1.62 -30.62
N GLY A 115 -0.42 -1.78 -29.33
CA GLY A 115 -1.49 -2.68 -28.90
C GLY A 115 -2.83 -1.97 -28.74
N PRO A 116 -3.85 -2.67 -28.23
CA PRO A 116 -5.15 -2.05 -27.98
C PRO A 116 -5.04 -0.87 -27.01
N PRO A 117 -5.79 0.24 -27.25
CA PRO A 117 -5.73 1.40 -26.36
C PRO A 117 -6.06 1.08 -24.89
N GLY A 118 -6.95 0.11 -24.65
CA GLY A 118 -7.34 -0.27 -23.31
C GLY A 118 -6.20 -0.84 -22.49
N ASN A 119 -5.24 -1.54 -23.12
CA ASN A 119 -4.08 -2.08 -22.44
C ASN A 119 -3.18 -0.95 -21.92
N ASN A 120 -2.93 0.06 -22.77
CA ASN A 120 -2.12 1.21 -22.36
C ASN A 120 -2.78 1.96 -21.19
N ILE A 121 -4.10 2.13 -21.26
CA ILE A 121 -4.86 2.79 -20.19
C ILE A 121 -4.80 1.96 -18.91
N PHE A 122 -4.97 0.63 -19.00
CA PHE A 122 -4.91 -0.26 -17.84
C PHE A 122 -3.56 -0.15 -17.12
N PHE A 123 -2.46 -0.25 -17.86
CA PHE A 123 -1.14 -0.19 -17.25
C PHE A 123 -0.81 1.22 -16.77
N GLY A 124 -1.31 2.27 -17.45
CA GLY A 124 -1.20 3.64 -16.96
C GLY A 124 -1.85 3.79 -15.59
N LEU A 125 -3.09 3.31 -15.44
CA LEU A 125 -3.79 3.32 -14.17
C LEU A 125 -3.09 2.46 -13.13
N TYR A 126 -2.61 1.28 -13.52
CA TYR A 126 -1.88 0.38 -12.63
C TYR A 126 -0.67 1.10 -12.03
N TYR A 127 0.18 1.68 -12.87
CA TYR A 127 1.39 2.34 -12.38
C TYR A 127 1.07 3.57 -11.54
N VAL A 128 0.07 4.36 -11.92
CA VAL A 128 -0.32 5.55 -11.16
C VAL A 128 -0.86 5.15 -9.79
N ILE A 129 -1.82 4.23 -9.74
CA ILE A 129 -2.47 3.84 -8.48
C ILE A 129 -1.49 3.11 -7.56
N THR A 130 -0.75 2.13 -8.09
CA THR A 130 0.21 1.39 -7.27
C THR A 130 1.41 2.24 -6.90
N GLY A 131 1.82 3.19 -7.75
CA GLY A 131 2.87 4.14 -7.43
C GLY A 131 2.49 5.08 -6.30
N LEU A 132 1.27 5.62 -6.33
CA LEU A 132 0.75 6.42 -5.23
C LEU A 132 0.66 5.60 -3.94
N HIS A 133 0.20 4.35 -4.03
CA HIS A 133 0.15 3.47 -2.88
C HIS A 133 1.55 3.22 -2.33
N GLY A 134 2.53 2.94 -3.19
CA GLY A 134 3.92 2.74 -2.78
C GLY A 134 4.50 3.98 -2.09
N LEU A 135 4.20 5.17 -2.62
CA LEU A 135 4.62 6.42 -1.98
C LEU A 135 4.03 6.52 -0.57
N HIS A 136 2.75 6.17 -0.40
CA HIS A 136 2.10 6.18 0.90
C HIS A 136 2.69 5.12 1.84
N VAL A 137 3.08 3.96 1.31
CA VAL A 137 3.78 2.94 2.10
C VAL A 137 5.11 3.49 2.63
N ILE A 138 5.86 4.21 1.79
CA ILE A 138 7.14 4.82 2.21
C ILE A 138 6.90 5.84 3.31
N ILE A 139 5.90 6.71 3.17
CA ILE A 139 5.53 7.68 4.19
C ILE A 139 5.14 6.98 5.48
N GLY A 140 4.33 5.93 5.39
CA GLY A 140 3.90 5.13 6.54
C GLY A 140 5.08 4.49 7.26
N MET A 141 6.03 3.92 6.50
CA MET A 141 7.25 3.34 7.08
C MET A 141 8.08 4.39 7.81
N THR A 142 8.16 5.61 7.27
CA THR A 142 8.85 6.72 7.92
C THR A 142 8.19 7.06 9.25
N LEU A 143 6.85 7.14 9.27
CA LEU A 143 6.11 7.41 10.50
C LEU A 143 6.30 6.29 11.53
N LEU A 144 6.28 5.03 11.10
CA LEU A 144 6.54 3.90 12.00
C LEU A 144 7.96 3.92 12.54
N SER A 145 8.93 4.29 11.71
CA SER A 145 10.34 4.40 12.14
C SER A 145 10.52 5.51 13.17
N ILE A 146 9.88 6.67 12.97
CA ILE A 146 9.91 7.77 13.93
C ILE A 146 9.25 7.32 15.24
N SER A 147 8.13 6.61 15.17
CA SER A 147 7.44 6.08 16.34
C SER A 147 8.33 5.09 17.10
N LEU A 148 9.05 4.23 16.37
CA LEU A 148 9.99 3.28 16.97
C LEU A 148 11.10 4.00 17.74
N VAL A 149 11.69 5.04 17.14
CA VAL A 149 12.71 5.85 17.81
C VAL A 149 12.13 6.47 19.08
N PHE A 150 10.91 6.98 19.03
CA PHE A 150 10.27 7.58 20.20
C PHE A 150 9.99 6.54 21.29
N VAL A 151 9.66 5.30 20.90
CA VAL A 151 9.51 4.21 21.87
C VAL A 151 10.87 3.90 22.53
N LEU A 152 11.94 3.84 21.73
CA LEU A 152 13.28 3.58 22.24
C LEU A 152 13.77 4.66 23.19
N THR A 153 13.43 5.93 22.94
CA THR A 153 13.83 7.05 23.78
C THR A 153 12.88 7.30 24.95
N GLY A 154 11.77 6.56 25.02
CA GLY A 154 10.80 6.72 26.10
C GLY A 154 9.79 7.83 25.90
N ARG A 155 9.81 8.56 24.77
CA ARG A 155 8.81 9.59 24.46
C ARG A 155 7.43 9.00 24.21
N VAL A 156 7.36 7.81 23.63
CA VAL A 156 6.13 7.04 23.49
C VAL A 156 6.10 5.99 24.57
N ASN A 157 5.07 6.05 25.42
CA ASN A 157 4.91 5.12 26.55
C ASN A 157 3.41 4.93 26.81
N GLU A 158 3.06 4.21 27.88
CA GLU A 158 1.66 3.90 28.19
C GLU A 158 0.79 5.14 28.44
N ASN A 159 1.40 6.27 28.78
CA ASN A 159 0.67 7.52 29.01
C ASN A 159 0.66 8.44 27.81
N HIS A 160 1.61 8.28 26.88
CA HIS A 160 1.79 9.16 25.73
C HIS A 160 2.09 8.30 24.48
N PHE A 161 1.05 7.79 23.83
CA PHE A 161 1.20 6.94 22.64
C PHE A 161 0.44 7.46 21.42
N SER A 162 0.02 8.73 21.43
CA SER A 162 -0.74 9.33 20.32
C SER A 162 0.02 9.25 19.00
N MET A 163 1.34 9.47 19.01
CA MET A 163 2.17 9.39 17.81
C MET A 163 2.10 8.00 17.18
N LEU A 164 2.26 6.96 18.00
CA LEU A 164 2.18 5.58 17.54
C LEU A 164 0.78 5.24 17.04
N GLU A 165 -0.25 5.70 17.74
CA GLU A 165 -1.64 5.47 17.35
C GLU A 165 -1.95 6.11 15.99
N ASN A 166 -1.50 7.35 15.78
CA ASN A 166 -1.71 8.05 14.51
C ASN A 166 -0.94 7.39 13.38
N ALA A 167 0.30 6.96 13.62
CA ALA A 167 1.09 6.22 12.64
C ALA A 167 0.41 4.90 12.28
N GLY A 168 -0.15 4.22 13.27
CA GLY A 168 -0.90 2.99 13.06
C GLY A 168 -2.15 3.18 12.22
N LEU A 169 -2.91 4.27 12.48
CA LEU A 169 -4.08 4.61 11.67
C LEU A 169 -3.70 4.83 10.21
N TYR A 170 -2.64 5.55 9.96
CA TYR A 170 -2.15 5.78 8.61
C TYR A 170 -1.76 4.47 7.92
N TRP A 171 -1.03 3.61 8.65
CA TRP A 171 -0.61 2.31 8.12
C TRP A 171 -1.79 1.41 7.79
N HIS A 172 -2.82 1.41 8.65
CA HIS A 172 -4.04 0.65 8.38
C HIS A 172 -4.77 1.16 7.15
N LEU A 173 -4.79 2.48 6.94
CA LEU A 173 -5.38 3.06 5.73
C LEU A 173 -4.64 2.58 4.49
N VAL A 174 -3.30 2.61 4.51
CA VAL A 174 -2.48 2.16 3.39
C VAL A 174 -2.77 0.69 3.07
N ASP A 175 -2.85 -0.15 4.09
CA ASP A 175 -3.15 -1.57 3.91
C ASP A 175 -4.55 -1.78 3.36
N MET A 176 -5.53 -1.03 3.84
CA MET A 176 -6.91 -1.12 3.38
C MET A 176 -7.02 -0.72 1.90
N ILE A 177 -6.30 0.30 1.49
CA ILE A 177 -6.26 0.71 0.08
C ILE A 177 -5.75 -0.44 -0.78
N TRP A 178 -4.71 -1.14 -0.34
CA TRP A 178 -4.18 -2.29 -1.08
C TRP A 178 -5.20 -3.42 -1.21
N ILE A 179 -6.01 -3.65 -0.18
CA ILE A 179 -7.07 -4.66 -0.22
C ILE A 179 -8.04 -4.37 -1.37
N PHE A 180 -8.30 -3.10 -1.69
CA PHE A 180 -9.12 -2.72 -2.83
C PHE A 180 -8.35 -2.75 -4.15
N VAL A 181 -7.09 -2.33 -4.15
CA VAL A 181 -6.24 -2.30 -5.35
C VAL A 181 -5.99 -3.71 -5.88
N PHE A 182 -5.71 -4.65 -4.99
CA PHE A 182 -5.36 -6.00 -5.39
C PHE A 182 -6.41 -6.65 -6.30
N PRO A 183 -7.72 -6.69 -5.93
CA PRO A 183 -8.73 -7.28 -6.82
C PRO A 183 -8.89 -6.52 -8.12
N LEU A 184 -8.72 -5.20 -8.12
CA LEU A 184 -8.91 -4.38 -9.31
C LEU A 184 -7.92 -4.72 -10.41
N PHE A 185 -6.67 -4.99 -10.06
CA PHE A 185 -5.61 -5.22 -11.04
C PHE A 185 -5.21 -6.66 -11.19
N TYR A 186 -5.19 -7.43 -10.09
CA TYR A 186 -4.67 -8.79 -10.10
C TYR A 186 -5.74 -9.86 -10.27
N LEU A 187 -7.00 -9.56 -9.92
CA LEU A 187 -8.09 -10.52 -9.97
C LEU A 187 -9.16 -10.17 -11.01
N VAL A 188 -8.88 -9.23 -11.91
CA VAL A 188 -9.79 -8.88 -13.01
C VAL A 188 -9.88 -10.06 -13.98
N LEU A 189 -11.10 -10.49 -14.29
CA LEU A 189 -11.37 -11.61 -15.21
C LEU A 189 -12.12 -11.15 -16.45
#